data_64c19922166cc8431c3e7b00fa965a90
#
_entry.id   64c19922166cc8431c3e7b00fa965a90
#
_cell.length_a   1.000
_cell.length_b   1.000
_cell.length_c   1.000
_cell.angle_alpha   90.00
_cell.angle_beta   90.00
_cell.angle_gamma   90.00
#
_symmetry.space_group_name_H-M   'P 1'
#
loop_
_entity.id
_entity.type
_entity.pdbx_description
1 polymer ?
#
loop_
_entity_poly.entity_id
_entity_poly.type
_entity_poly.pdbx_seq_one_letter_code
_entity_poly.pdbx_strand_id
1 'polypeptide(L)'
;MALEKIDIDTLDPAATIVVATGNAHKLTEIEAILGKVMPEVRFVALGQLGDFEDPEENGTTFLENAIIKAQAAVEETGLMAIADDSGLVVDALDGEPGVYSARYAGVHGDDAANNAKLLVNLEGVADEDRTARFMSVVALIDTDGLVTYGEGTCEGVIAHEGRGDHGFGYDPPARRTGPAGRYAGQDYGRAHGGREERHQPSFPCARASVRQADGRGVGRACGGAARAQRRRDGRR
;
A
#
# COMPACT_ATOMS: atom_id res chain seq x y z
N MET A 1 18.53 -2.05 -7.56
CA MET A 1 18.83 -3.19 -8.43
C MET A 1 17.61 -3.42 -9.31
N ALA A 2 17.80 -3.60 -10.64
CA ALA A 2 16.69 -3.97 -11.51
C ALA A 2 16.23 -5.39 -11.12
N LEU A 3 14.91 -5.59 -11.07
CA LEU A 3 14.33 -6.91 -10.83
C LEU A 3 14.63 -7.83 -12.03
N GLU A 4 15.01 -9.06 -11.75
CA GLU A 4 15.21 -10.07 -12.80
C GLU A 4 13.86 -10.38 -13.46
N LYS A 5 13.79 -10.34 -14.80
CA LYS A 5 12.56 -10.63 -15.55
C LYS A 5 12.26 -12.14 -15.50
N ILE A 6 10.98 -12.43 -15.36
CA ILE A 6 10.45 -13.79 -15.27
C ILE A 6 9.46 -13.97 -16.43
N ASP A 7 9.56 -15.12 -17.12
CA ASP A 7 8.60 -15.50 -18.13
C ASP A 7 7.31 -15.99 -17.46
N ILE A 8 6.21 -15.30 -17.70
CA ILE A 8 4.91 -15.59 -17.09
C ILE A 8 4.40 -16.99 -17.42
N ASP A 9 4.71 -17.49 -18.63
CA ASP A 9 4.30 -18.82 -19.08
C ASP A 9 4.96 -19.96 -18.28
N THR A 10 6.00 -19.65 -17.50
CA THR A 10 6.71 -20.61 -16.63
C THR A 10 6.11 -20.70 -15.23
N LEU A 11 5.15 -19.83 -14.90
CA LEU A 11 4.54 -19.77 -13.57
C LEU A 11 3.35 -20.72 -13.46
N ASP A 12 3.19 -21.30 -12.27
CA ASP A 12 1.96 -22.04 -11.91
C ASP A 12 0.90 -21.05 -11.42
N PRO A 13 -0.20 -20.84 -12.18
CA PRO A 13 -1.24 -19.91 -11.76
C PRO A 13 -1.90 -20.24 -10.41
N ALA A 14 -1.93 -21.54 -10.03
CA ALA A 14 -2.53 -21.97 -8.78
C ALA A 14 -1.61 -21.72 -7.56
N ALA A 15 -0.31 -21.51 -7.78
CA ALA A 15 0.69 -21.34 -6.74
C ALA A 15 1.47 -20.02 -6.87
N THR A 16 0.97 -19.06 -7.65
CA THR A 16 1.63 -17.76 -7.84
C THR A 16 0.71 -16.62 -7.48
N ILE A 17 1.24 -15.66 -6.72
CA ILE A 17 0.59 -14.39 -6.43
C ILE A 17 1.47 -13.25 -6.95
N VAL A 18 0.91 -12.41 -7.81
CA VAL A 18 1.56 -11.19 -8.30
C VAL A 18 1.42 -10.10 -7.25
N VAL A 19 2.53 -9.51 -6.86
CA VAL A 19 2.56 -8.32 -6.02
C VAL A 19 2.54 -7.09 -6.92
N ALA A 20 1.44 -6.35 -6.93
CA ALA A 20 1.23 -5.18 -7.78
C ALA A 20 2.03 -3.98 -7.22
N THR A 21 3.34 -4.08 -7.34
CA THR A 21 4.28 -3.05 -6.90
C THR A 21 5.50 -2.99 -7.80
N GLY A 22 5.99 -1.79 -8.07
CA GLY A 22 7.31 -1.56 -8.66
C GLY A 22 8.45 -1.56 -7.64
N ASN A 23 8.13 -1.67 -6.34
CA ASN A 23 9.10 -1.58 -5.25
C ASN A 23 9.55 -2.97 -4.78
N ALA A 24 10.83 -3.32 -5.03
CA ALA A 24 11.41 -4.58 -4.61
C ALA A 24 11.39 -4.81 -3.08
N HIS A 25 11.41 -3.73 -2.28
CA HIS A 25 11.33 -3.84 -0.82
C HIS A 25 9.94 -4.32 -0.38
N LYS A 26 8.87 -3.86 -1.03
CA LYS A 26 7.50 -4.31 -0.75
C LYS A 26 7.33 -5.81 -1.04
N LEU A 27 7.90 -6.32 -2.13
CA LEU A 27 7.90 -7.76 -2.41
C LEU A 27 8.54 -8.53 -1.26
N THR A 28 9.73 -8.13 -0.81
CA THR A 28 10.44 -8.79 0.30
C THR A 28 9.64 -8.76 1.60
N GLU A 29 8.95 -7.66 1.90
CA GLU A 29 8.09 -7.54 3.08
C GLU A 29 6.88 -8.49 3.01
N ILE A 30 6.22 -8.53 1.86
CA ILE A 30 5.06 -9.42 1.63
C ILE A 30 5.49 -10.88 1.73
N GLU A 31 6.60 -11.27 1.09
CA GLU A 31 7.17 -12.61 1.21
C GLU A 31 7.53 -12.98 2.65
N ALA A 32 8.12 -12.07 3.40
CA ALA A 32 8.50 -12.31 4.79
C ALA A 32 7.28 -12.53 5.71
N ILE A 33 6.13 -11.93 5.39
CA ILE A 33 4.89 -12.03 6.16
C ILE A 33 4.05 -13.22 5.68
N LEU A 34 3.70 -13.24 4.40
CA LEU A 34 2.76 -14.21 3.83
C LEU A 34 3.41 -15.56 3.54
N GLY A 35 4.69 -15.60 3.18
CA GLY A 35 5.41 -16.85 2.96
C GLY A 35 5.47 -17.76 4.18
N LYS A 36 5.30 -17.23 5.39
CA LYS A 36 5.20 -18.04 6.62
C LYS A 36 3.88 -18.81 6.73
N VAL A 37 2.81 -18.27 6.17
CA VAL A 37 1.45 -18.86 6.23
C VAL A 37 1.05 -19.52 4.91
N MET A 38 1.77 -19.19 3.83
CA MET A 38 1.53 -19.71 2.48
C MET A 38 2.87 -20.19 1.86
N PRO A 39 3.56 -21.19 2.45
CA PRO A 39 4.91 -21.57 2.04
C PRO A 39 4.99 -22.17 0.62
N GLU A 40 3.87 -22.66 0.09
CA GLU A 40 3.78 -23.23 -1.27
C GLU A 40 3.52 -22.17 -2.35
N VAL A 41 3.28 -20.89 -1.94
CA VAL A 41 2.97 -19.81 -2.87
C VAL A 41 4.24 -19.06 -3.23
N ARG A 42 4.43 -18.82 -4.52
CA ARG A 42 5.47 -17.96 -5.07
C ARG A 42 4.93 -16.54 -5.21
N PHE A 43 5.61 -15.59 -4.62
CA PHE A 43 5.31 -14.16 -4.80
C PHE A 43 6.23 -13.59 -5.89
N VAL A 44 5.65 -12.82 -6.83
CA VAL A 44 6.36 -12.24 -7.97
C VAL A 44 5.95 -10.78 -8.09
N ALA A 45 6.92 -9.87 -8.16
CA ALA A 45 6.58 -8.47 -8.41
C ALA A 45 6.07 -8.27 -9.84
N LEU A 46 5.04 -7.45 -10.03
CA LEU A 46 4.48 -7.13 -11.35
C LEU A 46 5.57 -6.67 -12.33
N GLY A 47 6.51 -5.84 -11.88
CA GLY A 47 7.66 -5.38 -12.65
C GLY A 47 8.64 -6.47 -13.11
N GLN A 48 8.58 -7.70 -12.56
CA GLN A 48 9.37 -8.84 -13.07
C GLN A 48 8.71 -9.51 -14.29
N LEU A 49 7.39 -9.37 -14.44
CA LEU A 49 6.63 -10.01 -15.50
C LEU A 49 6.56 -9.16 -16.78
N GLY A 50 6.66 -7.85 -16.66
CA GLY A 50 6.58 -6.95 -17.79
C GLY A 50 6.82 -5.50 -17.40
N ASP A 51 6.66 -4.63 -18.39
CA ASP A 51 6.62 -3.19 -18.18
C ASP A 51 5.15 -2.77 -18.37
N PHE A 52 4.44 -2.68 -17.25
CA PHE A 52 3.03 -2.33 -17.18
C PHE A 52 2.89 -0.88 -16.69
N GLU A 53 1.86 -0.19 -17.18
CA GLU A 53 1.55 1.15 -16.69
C GLU A 53 0.84 1.05 -15.34
N ASP A 54 1.24 1.91 -14.41
CA ASP A 54 0.55 2.00 -13.13
C ASP A 54 -0.88 2.52 -13.34
N PRO A 55 -1.90 1.88 -12.77
CA PRO A 55 -3.28 2.36 -12.89
C PRO A 55 -3.45 3.70 -12.17
N GLU A 56 -4.39 4.53 -12.67
CA GLU A 56 -4.76 5.77 -11.99
C GLU A 56 -5.45 5.46 -10.65
N GLU A 57 -4.85 5.87 -9.55
CA GLU A 57 -5.40 5.77 -8.20
C GLU A 57 -6.43 6.87 -7.96
N ASN A 58 -7.67 6.65 -8.42
CA ASN A 58 -8.79 7.58 -8.30
C ASN A 58 -9.82 7.16 -7.22
N GLY A 59 -9.50 6.16 -6.42
CA GLY A 59 -10.28 5.74 -5.27
C GLY A 59 -10.32 6.81 -4.17
N THR A 60 -11.40 6.82 -3.41
CA THR A 60 -11.62 7.72 -2.27
C THR A 60 -11.18 7.10 -0.95
N THR A 61 -10.88 5.80 -0.94
CA THR A 61 -10.40 5.04 0.21
C THR A 61 -9.15 4.24 -0.15
N PHE A 62 -8.36 3.89 0.86
CA PHE A 62 -7.20 3.00 0.68
C PHE A 62 -7.62 1.64 0.08
N LEU A 63 -8.79 1.11 0.50
CA LEU A 63 -9.29 -0.16 -0.05
C LEU A 63 -9.59 -0.04 -1.54
N GLU A 64 -10.25 1.03 -1.99
CA GLU A 64 -10.53 1.24 -3.41
C GLU A 64 -9.25 1.32 -4.24
N ASN A 65 -8.23 2.06 -3.77
CA ASN A 65 -6.95 2.14 -4.47
C ASN A 65 -6.20 0.80 -4.47
N ALA A 66 -6.20 0.06 -3.35
CA ALA A 66 -5.61 -1.28 -3.31
C ALA A 66 -6.32 -2.24 -4.29
N ILE A 67 -7.66 -2.17 -4.39
CA ILE A 67 -8.43 -2.96 -5.35
C ILE A 67 -8.09 -2.56 -6.79
N ILE A 68 -8.02 -1.26 -7.11
CA ILE A 68 -7.66 -0.76 -8.44
C ILE A 68 -6.31 -1.34 -8.89
N LYS A 69 -5.30 -1.28 -8.01
CA LYS A 69 -3.96 -1.82 -8.31
C LYS A 69 -3.96 -3.34 -8.48
N ALA A 70 -4.61 -4.06 -7.57
CA ALA A 70 -4.67 -5.52 -7.65
C ALA A 70 -5.45 -5.99 -8.89
N GLN A 71 -6.58 -5.34 -9.20
CA GLN A 71 -7.40 -5.65 -10.35
C GLN A 71 -6.64 -5.45 -11.67
N ALA A 72 -5.91 -4.32 -11.80
CA ALA A 72 -5.09 -4.07 -12.96
C ALA A 72 -4.03 -5.17 -13.16
N ALA A 73 -3.38 -5.60 -12.08
CA ALA A 73 -2.40 -6.68 -12.14
C ALA A 73 -3.02 -8.04 -12.54
N VAL A 74 -4.25 -8.35 -12.10
CA VAL A 74 -4.98 -9.55 -12.54
C VAL A 74 -5.32 -9.47 -14.04
N GLU A 75 -5.79 -8.32 -14.51
CA GLU A 75 -6.16 -8.10 -15.92
C GLU A 75 -4.96 -8.23 -16.85
N GLU A 76 -3.80 -7.72 -16.44
CA GLU A 76 -2.56 -7.77 -17.23
C GLU A 76 -1.91 -9.14 -17.23
N THR A 77 -1.97 -9.88 -16.12
CA THR A 77 -1.20 -11.12 -15.95
C THR A 77 -2.05 -12.39 -16.04
N GLY A 78 -3.35 -12.30 -15.80
CA GLY A 78 -4.22 -13.46 -15.64
C GLY A 78 -3.95 -14.28 -14.38
N LEU A 79 -3.14 -13.76 -13.45
CA LEU A 79 -2.78 -14.41 -12.19
C LEU A 79 -3.45 -13.70 -11.01
N MET A 80 -3.62 -14.42 -9.90
CA MET A 80 -4.04 -13.83 -8.63
C MET A 80 -3.06 -12.71 -8.24
N ALA A 81 -3.57 -11.57 -7.78
CA ALA A 81 -2.74 -10.44 -7.45
C ALA A 81 -3.07 -9.84 -6.07
N ILE A 82 -2.03 -9.31 -5.44
CA ILE A 82 -2.11 -8.59 -4.17
C ILE A 82 -1.53 -7.19 -4.35
N ALA A 83 -2.22 -6.20 -3.80
CA ALA A 83 -1.75 -4.82 -3.75
C ALA A 83 -2.01 -4.21 -2.37
N ASP A 84 -1.24 -3.19 -2.03
CA ASP A 84 -1.48 -2.38 -0.85
C ASP A 84 -1.68 -0.91 -1.20
N ASP A 85 -2.46 -0.23 -0.37
CA ASP A 85 -2.46 1.22 -0.30
C ASP A 85 -2.36 1.66 1.15
N SER A 86 -1.64 2.74 1.41
CA SER A 86 -1.33 3.16 2.77
C SER A 86 -1.07 4.66 2.84
N GLY A 87 -1.35 5.22 4.02
CA GLY A 87 -1.11 6.63 4.24
C GLY A 87 -1.33 7.06 5.69
N LEU A 88 -1.13 8.34 5.91
CA LEU A 88 -1.32 9.01 7.18
C LEU A 88 -2.74 9.57 7.25
N VAL A 89 -3.41 9.34 8.36
CA VAL A 89 -4.74 9.88 8.68
C VAL A 89 -4.62 10.71 9.94
N VAL A 90 -4.96 12.00 9.88
CA VAL A 90 -4.85 12.95 11.01
C VAL A 90 -6.22 13.43 11.42
N ASP A 91 -6.57 13.24 12.70
CA ASP A 91 -7.92 13.50 13.19
C ASP A 91 -8.30 14.97 13.14
N ALA A 92 -7.37 15.87 13.51
CA ALA A 92 -7.59 17.32 13.45
C ALA A 92 -7.73 17.89 12.03
N LEU A 93 -7.43 17.10 11.01
CA LEU A 93 -7.55 17.48 9.60
C LEU A 93 -8.63 16.65 8.88
N ASP A 94 -9.64 16.18 9.61
CA ASP A 94 -10.74 15.36 9.08
C ASP A 94 -10.27 14.15 8.25
N GLY A 95 -9.12 13.59 8.62
CA GLY A 95 -8.51 12.43 7.97
C GLY A 95 -7.49 12.75 6.88
N GLU A 96 -7.28 14.02 6.53
CA GLU A 96 -6.18 14.37 5.62
C GLU A 96 -4.80 14.03 6.24
N PRO A 97 -3.79 13.71 5.41
CA PRO A 97 -3.78 13.60 3.96
C PRO A 97 -4.49 12.36 3.38
N GLY A 98 -4.73 11.29 4.16
CA GLY A 98 -5.44 10.11 3.70
C GLY A 98 -4.80 9.48 2.45
N VAL A 99 -5.60 9.16 1.44
CA VAL A 99 -5.15 8.57 0.15
C VAL A 99 -4.24 9.49 -0.66
N TYR A 100 -4.13 10.75 -0.28
CA TYR A 100 -3.23 11.71 -0.91
C TYR A 100 -1.86 11.80 -0.23
N SER A 101 -1.55 10.93 0.72
CA SER A 101 -0.33 11.01 1.55
C SER A 101 0.94 11.18 0.72
N ALA A 102 1.13 10.41 -0.33
CA ALA A 102 2.33 10.48 -1.17
C ALA A 102 2.43 11.76 -2.02
N ARG A 103 1.32 12.49 -2.20
CA ARG A 103 1.22 13.69 -3.05
C ARG A 103 0.50 14.85 -2.37
N TYR A 104 0.54 14.93 -1.06
CA TYR A 104 -0.23 15.91 -0.28
C TYR A 104 0.11 17.35 -0.62
N ALA A 105 1.37 17.65 -0.90
CA ALA A 105 1.82 18.97 -1.38
C ALA A 105 1.68 19.17 -2.91
N GLY A 106 1.18 18.16 -3.63
CA GLY A 106 0.93 18.21 -5.07
C GLY A 106 1.92 17.42 -5.91
N VAL A 107 3.13 17.17 -5.43
CA VAL A 107 4.16 16.39 -6.14
C VAL A 107 4.31 15.03 -5.45
N HIS A 108 4.21 13.95 -6.23
CA HIS A 108 4.35 12.60 -5.69
C HIS A 108 5.78 12.35 -5.19
N GLY A 109 5.89 11.85 -3.96
CA GLY A 109 7.18 11.49 -3.34
C GLY A 109 8.02 12.67 -2.82
N ASP A 110 7.48 13.89 -2.81
CA ASP A 110 8.14 15.02 -2.14
C ASP A 110 7.80 15.03 -0.65
N ASP A 111 8.45 14.15 0.10
CA ASP A 111 8.23 13.97 1.53
C ASP A 111 8.48 15.26 2.32
N ALA A 112 9.45 16.07 1.92
CA ALA A 112 9.78 17.33 2.60
C ALA A 112 8.64 18.35 2.47
N ALA A 113 8.10 18.52 1.26
CA ALA A 113 6.96 19.41 1.02
C ALA A 113 5.68 18.88 1.68
N ASN A 114 5.44 17.56 1.65
CA ASN A 114 4.30 16.92 2.29
C ASN A 114 4.32 17.15 3.81
N ASN A 115 5.48 16.94 4.45
CA ASN A 115 5.67 17.19 5.89
C ASN A 115 5.50 18.67 6.24
N ALA A 116 6.08 19.58 5.45
CA ALA A 116 5.95 21.01 5.68
C ALA A 116 4.48 21.47 5.61
N LYS A 117 3.72 21.02 4.60
CA LYS A 117 2.30 21.30 4.48
C LYS A 117 1.51 20.77 5.65
N LEU A 118 1.79 19.52 6.09
CA LEU A 118 1.15 18.91 7.24
C LEU A 118 1.33 19.76 8.51
N LEU A 119 2.57 20.18 8.79
CA LEU A 119 2.88 20.98 9.97
C LEU A 119 2.21 22.36 9.95
N VAL A 120 2.16 23.02 8.77
CA VAL A 120 1.43 24.28 8.57
C VAL A 120 -0.06 24.11 8.84
N ASN A 121 -0.69 23.04 8.33
CA ASN A 121 -2.12 22.79 8.53
C ASN A 121 -2.45 22.47 9.99
N LEU A 122 -1.46 22.06 10.78
CA LEU A 122 -1.61 21.79 12.21
C LEU A 122 -1.15 22.96 13.10
N GLU A 123 -0.87 24.15 12.54
CA GLU A 123 -0.58 25.34 13.35
C GLU A 123 -1.77 25.70 14.25
N GLY A 124 -1.48 25.90 15.54
CA GLY A 124 -2.51 26.23 16.54
C GLY A 124 -3.33 25.03 17.05
N VAL A 125 -3.13 23.82 16.53
CA VAL A 125 -3.75 22.61 17.06
C VAL A 125 -3.03 22.20 18.35
N ALA A 126 -3.77 21.97 19.44
CA ALA A 126 -3.23 21.56 20.73
C ALA A 126 -2.61 20.17 20.64
N ASP A 127 -1.63 19.87 21.52
CA ASP A 127 -0.88 18.60 21.51
C ASP A 127 -1.79 17.36 21.63
N GLU A 128 -2.81 17.45 22.45
CA GLU A 128 -3.80 16.38 22.68
C GLU A 128 -4.67 16.09 21.45
N ASP A 129 -4.85 17.07 20.57
CA ASP A 129 -5.70 16.96 19.37
C ASP A 129 -4.90 16.58 18.11
N ARG A 130 -3.57 16.46 18.21
CA ARG A 130 -2.69 16.09 17.09
C ARG A 130 -2.62 14.58 16.87
N THR A 131 -3.71 13.87 17.21
CA THR A 131 -3.80 12.43 17.03
C THR A 131 -3.83 12.05 15.56
N ALA A 132 -3.13 10.97 15.23
CA ALA A 132 -3.01 10.47 13.87
C ALA A 132 -2.75 8.97 13.87
N ARG A 133 -2.92 8.34 12.71
CA ARG A 133 -2.55 6.95 12.48
C ARG A 133 -1.98 6.76 11.09
N PHE A 134 -0.99 5.89 10.98
CA PHE A 134 -0.70 5.26 9.69
C PHE A 134 -1.72 4.15 9.48
N MET A 135 -2.33 4.14 8.30
CA MET A 135 -3.27 3.11 7.87
C MET A 135 -2.70 2.40 6.65
N SER A 136 -2.83 1.09 6.63
CA SER A 136 -2.46 0.26 5.48
C SER A 136 -3.59 -0.71 5.20
N VAL A 137 -3.97 -0.82 3.94
CA VAL A 137 -4.96 -1.76 3.44
C VAL A 137 -4.32 -2.59 2.35
N VAL A 138 -4.50 -3.90 2.45
CA VAL A 138 -4.01 -4.86 1.46
C VAL A 138 -5.22 -5.56 0.85
N ALA A 139 -5.30 -5.60 -0.48
CA ALA A 139 -6.33 -6.32 -1.23
C ALA A 139 -5.68 -7.45 -2.03
N LEU A 140 -6.29 -8.64 -1.96
CA LEU A 140 -5.99 -9.81 -2.77
C LEU A 140 -7.18 -10.05 -3.69
N ILE A 141 -6.94 -10.19 -4.98
CA ILE A 141 -7.96 -10.51 -5.98
C ILE A 141 -7.56 -11.79 -6.69
N ASP A 142 -8.45 -12.76 -6.71
CA ASP A 142 -8.25 -13.99 -7.47
C ASP A 142 -8.68 -13.83 -8.95
N THR A 143 -8.46 -14.87 -9.73
CA THR A 143 -8.77 -14.90 -11.16
C THR A 143 -10.27 -14.89 -11.46
N ASP A 144 -11.11 -15.21 -10.47
CA ASP A 144 -12.57 -15.14 -10.56
C ASP A 144 -13.11 -13.76 -10.15
N GLY A 145 -12.24 -12.86 -9.70
CA GLY A 145 -12.57 -11.51 -9.26
C GLY A 145 -13.05 -11.43 -7.81
N LEU A 146 -12.84 -12.48 -7.01
CA LEU A 146 -13.16 -12.45 -5.59
C LEU A 146 -12.13 -11.59 -4.84
N VAL A 147 -12.61 -10.61 -4.11
CA VAL A 147 -11.77 -9.70 -3.32
C VAL A 147 -11.72 -10.14 -1.87
N THR A 148 -10.52 -10.35 -1.36
CA THR A 148 -10.22 -10.51 0.06
C THR A 148 -9.31 -9.38 0.51
N TYR A 149 -9.57 -8.74 1.64
CA TYR A 149 -8.75 -7.65 2.10
C TYR A 149 -8.46 -7.71 3.61
N GLY A 150 -7.38 -7.05 3.99
CA GLY A 150 -7.00 -6.83 5.37
C GLY A 150 -6.59 -5.39 5.60
N GLU A 151 -6.83 -4.87 6.79
CA GLU A 151 -6.46 -3.53 7.19
C GLU A 151 -5.70 -3.53 8.51
N GLY A 152 -4.79 -2.58 8.65
CA GLY A 152 -4.03 -2.39 9.88
C GLY A 152 -3.77 -0.91 10.14
N THR A 153 -3.73 -0.53 11.42
CA THR A 153 -3.41 0.83 11.84
C THR A 153 -2.26 0.86 12.82
N CYS A 154 -1.51 1.96 12.78
CA CYS A 154 -0.48 2.27 13.76
C CYS A 154 -0.76 3.66 14.32
N GLU A 155 -1.30 3.72 15.53
CA GLU A 155 -1.69 4.96 16.19
C GLU A 155 -0.48 5.78 16.64
N GLY A 156 -0.59 7.12 16.52
CA GLY A 156 0.46 8.06 16.87
C GLY A 156 -0.06 9.46 17.11
N VAL A 157 0.86 10.39 17.18
CA VAL A 157 0.60 11.84 17.26
C VAL A 157 1.60 12.57 16.37
N ILE A 158 1.19 13.69 15.79
CA ILE A 158 2.08 14.51 14.97
C ILE A 158 2.89 15.45 15.86
N ALA A 159 4.21 15.35 15.79
CA ALA A 159 5.12 16.27 16.47
C ALA A 159 5.09 17.67 15.83
N HIS A 160 5.58 18.70 16.55
CA HIS A 160 5.68 20.06 16.01
C HIS A 160 6.85 20.24 15.03
N GLU A 161 7.82 19.37 15.08
CA GLU A 161 8.99 19.38 14.23
C GLU A 161 9.43 17.96 13.88
N GLY A 162 10.07 17.80 12.73
CA GLY A 162 10.67 16.53 12.33
C GLY A 162 11.85 16.19 13.25
N ARG A 163 12.03 14.92 13.60
CA ARG A 163 13.14 14.41 14.42
C ARG A 163 13.74 13.19 13.78
N GLY A 164 15.08 13.20 13.68
CA GLY A 164 15.86 12.11 13.08
C GLY A 164 16.19 12.33 11.61
N ASP A 165 17.27 11.67 11.18
CA ASP A 165 17.85 11.78 9.84
C ASP A 165 17.52 10.55 8.97
N HIS A 166 16.78 9.58 9.53
CA HIS A 166 16.45 8.31 8.91
C HIS A 166 14.95 8.05 9.07
N GLY A 167 14.28 7.81 7.96
CA GLY A 167 12.85 7.57 7.86
C GLY A 167 12.38 7.85 6.45
N PHE A 168 11.11 7.61 6.17
CA PHE A 168 10.47 7.93 4.89
C PHE A 168 9.08 8.53 5.14
N GLY A 169 8.58 9.29 4.17
CA GLY A 169 7.26 9.87 4.26
C GLY A 169 7.11 10.77 5.50
N TYR A 170 6.13 10.45 6.34
CA TYR A 170 5.78 11.23 7.53
C TYR A 170 6.47 10.78 8.83
N ASP A 171 7.40 9.86 8.78
CA ASP A 171 8.10 9.35 9.97
C ASP A 171 8.71 10.45 10.88
N PRO A 172 9.38 11.50 10.35
CA PRO A 172 9.94 12.56 11.18
C PRO A 172 8.90 13.29 12.06
N PRO A 173 7.71 13.68 11.58
CA PRO A 173 6.71 14.35 12.39
C PRO A 173 5.81 13.39 13.18
N ALA A 174 5.68 12.12 12.79
CA ALA A 174 4.78 11.18 13.44
C ALA A 174 5.48 10.46 14.61
N ARG A 175 4.79 10.35 15.75
CA ARG A 175 5.25 9.59 16.92
C ARG A 175 4.24 8.50 17.27
N ARG A 176 4.75 7.32 17.60
CA ARG A 176 3.92 6.21 18.07
C ARG A 176 3.49 6.40 19.53
N THR A 177 2.25 6.08 19.81
CA THR A 177 1.74 5.93 21.18
C THR A 177 1.79 4.45 21.56
N GLY A 178 2.46 4.12 22.65
CA GLY A 178 2.47 2.75 23.17
C GLY A 178 1.16 2.39 23.88
N PRO A 179 0.89 1.08 24.14
CA PRO A 179 -0.37 0.61 24.74
C PRO A 179 -0.66 1.11 26.15
N ALA A 180 0.19 1.94 26.74
CA ALA A 180 0.05 2.51 28.09
C ALA A 180 -0.12 4.05 28.09
N GLY A 181 -0.41 4.68 26.95
CA GLY A 181 -0.60 6.14 26.90
C GLY A 181 0.65 6.95 27.28
N ARG A 182 1.79 6.30 27.43
CA ARG A 182 3.06 6.97 27.63
C ARG A 182 3.73 7.21 26.29
N TYR A 183 4.02 8.45 25.99
CA TYR A 183 4.86 8.87 24.87
C TYR A 183 6.20 8.13 24.99
N ALA A 184 6.35 7.01 24.33
CA ALA A 184 7.63 6.35 24.21
C ALA A 184 8.46 7.15 23.20
N GLY A 185 9.26 8.08 23.71
CA GLY A 185 10.26 8.80 22.94
C GLY A 185 11.38 7.83 22.53
N GLN A 186 11.09 6.92 21.61
CA GLN A 186 12.11 6.16 20.91
C GLN A 186 12.25 6.77 19.54
N ASP A 187 13.32 7.54 19.40
CA ASP A 187 13.84 7.99 18.12
C ASP A 187 14.04 6.78 17.22
N TYR A 188 13.32 6.72 16.08
CA TYR A 188 13.61 5.75 15.03
C TYR A 188 15.03 5.89 14.44
N GLY A 189 15.82 6.85 14.91
CA GLY A 189 17.21 7.12 14.54
C GLY A 189 18.28 6.47 15.41
N ARG A 190 17.97 5.72 16.48
CA ARG A 190 18.97 5.01 17.29
C ARG A 190 18.79 3.50 17.21
N ALA A 191 19.23 2.89 16.13
CA ALA A 191 19.70 1.53 16.16
C ALA A 191 21.09 1.56 16.85
N HIS A 192 21.19 0.94 18.03
CA HIS A 192 22.46 0.71 18.70
C HIS A 192 23.42 -0.05 17.76
N GLY A 193 24.65 0.45 17.65
CA GLY A 193 25.70 -0.11 16.84
C GLY A 193 25.93 -1.59 17.11
N GLY A 194 25.82 -2.36 16.07
CA GLY A 194 26.11 -3.78 16.00
C GLY A 194 25.66 -4.31 14.66
N ARG A 195 26.58 -4.37 13.69
CA ARG A 195 26.56 -5.05 12.40
C ARG A 195 25.26 -5.03 11.61
N GLU A 196 25.39 -4.40 10.46
CA GLU A 196 24.54 -4.35 9.28
C GLU A 196 23.64 -5.57 9.08
N GLU A 197 22.37 -5.39 9.44
CA GLU A 197 21.23 -5.89 8.70
C GLU A 197 20.23 -4.74 8.69
N ARG A 198 20.12 -4.07 7.55
CA ARG A 198 19.13 -3.02 7.32
C ARG A 198 17.76 -3.67 7.17
N HIS A 199 17.16 -4.01 8.29
CA HIS A 199 15.75 -4.30 8.35
C HIS A 199 15.03 -2.97 8.51
N GLN A 200 14.35 -2.54 7.45
CA GLN A 200 13.27 -1.58 7.58
C GLN A 200 12.24 -2.19 8.55
N PRO A 201 11.71 -1.44 9.51
CA PRO A 201 10.71 -1.98 10.40
C PRO A 201 9.43 -2.30 9.61
N SER A 202 9.24 -3.56 9.29
CA SER A 202 7.94 -4.12 9.01
C SER A 202 7.03 -3.75 10.17
N PHE A 203 5.88 -3.16 9.89
CA PHE A 203 4.90 -2.65 10.85
C PHE A 203 4.52 -3.68 11.92
N PRO A 204 5.01 -3.61 13.17
CA PRO A 204 4.51 -4.46 14.24
C PRO A 204 3.51 -3.66 15.08
N CYS A 205 2.41 -3.22 14.48
CA CYS A 205 1.34 -2.63 15.23
C CYS A 205 0.03 -2.91 14.52
N ALA A 206 -0.38 -4.17 14.54
CA ALA A 206 -1.59 -4.56 13.87
C ALA A 206 -2.58 -5.14 14.88
N ARG A 207 -3.70 -4.47 15.02
CA ARG A 207 -4.94 -5.23 15.04
C ARG A 207 -5.32 -5.43 13.57
N ALA A 208 -4.82 -6.47 12.95
CA ALA A 208 -5.21 -6.86 11.62
C ALA A 208 -6.61 -7.48 11.68
N SER A 209 -7.55 -6.97 10.91
CA SER A 209 -8.82 -7.64 10.63
C SER A 209 -8.79 -8.10 9.18
N VAL A 210 -9.04 -9.38 8.94
CA VAL A 210 -9.23 -9.94 7.60
C VAL A 210 -10.73 -9.99 7.33
N ARG A 211 -11.17 -9.42 6.21
CA ARG A 211 -12.57 -9.41 5.79
C ARG A 211 -12.67 -9.84 4.33
N GLN A 212 -13.76 -10.52 4.01
CA GLN A 212 -14.16 -10.80 2.64
C GLN A 212 -15.14 -9.71 2.21
N ALA A 213 -14.90 -9.07 1.08
CA ALA A 213 -15.83 -8.07 0.56
C ALA A 213 -17.04 -8.82 -0.02
N ASP A 214 -18.20 -8.65 0.60
CA ASP A 214 -19.45 -9.13 0.02
C ASP A 214 -19.65 -8.38 -1.31
N GLY A 215 -19.82 -9.10 -2.42
CA GLY A 215 -19.94 -8.57 -3.79
C GLY A 215 -21.15 -7.68 -4.08
N ARG A 216 -21.63 -6.95 -3.08
CA ARG A 216 -22.75 -6.01 -3.12
C ARG A 216 -22.27 -4.62 -2.70
N GLY A 217 -21.54 -3.94 -3.54
CA GLY A 217 -21.23 -2.56 -3.22
C GLY A 217 -20.13 -1.86 -4.01
N VAL A 218 -19.44 -2.54 -4.90
CA VAL A 218 -18.55 -1.83 -5.83
C VAL A 218 -19.39 -1.45 -7.04
N GLY A 219 -19.80 -0.19 -7.08
CA GLY A 219 -20.55 0.36 -8.18
C GLY A 219 -19.78 0.12 -9.48
N ARG A 220 -20.48 -0.43 -10.50
CA ARG A 220 -19.96 -0.62 -11.85
C ARG A 220 -19.50 0.74 -12.41
N ALA A 221 -18.23 1.04 -12.26
CA ALA A 221 -17.58 2.13 -12.96
C ALA A 221 -17.22 1.63 -14.36
N CYS A 222 -18.03 2.08 -15.33
CA CYS A 222 -17.73 2.27 -16.76
C CYS A 222 -17.03 1.14 -17.52
N GLY A 223 -17.78 0.12 -17.87
CA GLY A 223 -17.45 -0.77 -18.98
C GLY A 223 -17.81 -0.12 -20.31
N GLY A 224 -16.87 0.54 -20.97
CA GLY A 224 -16.91 0.88 -22.39
C GLY A 224 -16.35 -0.25 -23.22
N ALA A 225 -17.05 -1.37 -23.34
CA ALA A 225 -16.63 -2.46 -24.19
C ALA A 225 -16.87 -2.12 -25.67
N ALA A 226 -15.80 -1.84 -26.40
CA ALA A 226 -15.81 -1.86 -27.86
C ALA A 226 -15.97 -3.33 -28.31
N ARG A 227 -17.20 -3.66 -28.77
CA ARG A 227 -17.50 -4.92 -29.47
C ARG A 227 -16.73 -4.98 -30.77
N ALA A 228 -15.66 -5.75 -30.83
CA ALA A 228 -15.07 -6.17 -32.09
C ALA A 228 -16.03 -7.13 -32.80
N GLN A 229 -16.67 -6.63 -33.82
CA GLN A 229 -17.56 -7.36 -34.71
C GLN A 229 -16.72 -8.21 -35.66
N ARG A 230 -16.54 -9.50 -35.36
CA ARG A 230 -15.98 -10.47 -36.33
C ARG A 230 -17.03 -10.70 -37.43
N ARG A 231 -16.79 -10.12 -38.61
CA ARG A 231 -17.46 -10.50 -39.82
C ARG A 231 -17.05 -11.93 -40.19
N ARG A 232 -18.00 -12.85 -40.19
CA ARG A 232 -17.89 -14.13 -40.87
C ARG A 232 -18.26 -13.87 -42.34
N ASP A 233 -17.26 -13.86 -43.20
CA ASP A 233 -17.47 -14.01 -44.61
C ASP A 233 -17.69 -15.49 -44.95
N GLY A 234 -18.91 -15.83 -45.29
CA GLY A 234 -19.22 -17.10 -45.95
C GLY A 234 -18.77 -17.08 -47.37
N ARG A 235 -18.06 -18.08 -47.80
CA ARG A 235 -17.92 -18.45 -49.20
C ARG A 235 -18.65 -19.75 -49.47
N ARG A 236 -19.48 -19.66 -50.49
CA ARG A 236 -19.88 -20.81 -51.31
C ARG A 236 -18.67 -21.39 -52.03
#